data_cb3df610e1fdce8900170fb754e18d90
#
_entry.id   cb3df610e1fdce8900170fb754e18d90
#
_cell.length_a   1.000
_cell.length_b   1.000
_cell.length_c   1.000
_cell.angle_alpha   90.00
_cell.angle_beta   90.00
_cell.angle_gamma   90.00
#
_symmetry.space_group_name_H-M   'P 1'
#
loop_
_entity.id
_entity.type
_entity.pdbx_description
1 polymer ?
#
loop_
_entity_poly.entity_id
_entity_poly.type
_entity_poly.pdbx_seq_one_letter_code
_entity_poly.pdbx_strand_id
1 'polypeptide(L)'
;CYGMDLSNHQEVLEGEAVGVIAAQSIGEPGTQLTMRTFHTGGVASTSIAQNSIKTENDGIVEFHDIRTLLNKETNELQVVSQGSKIIIGTYEYTVTTGSILRVEEGQSVKEGDILTEFDPYNIPIIAEKDGRIEYRELFIKEIYDEKYDVTEYLAIKPVETGDVNPRVIIFNSKDEKVAEYVIPYGAYLLMKEGDKVYEGDILSKIIPETSGTKDITGGLPRVAELFEARNPKGKAILTQIDGKVEITGKKKKGQRIILVRSIEDSEIVKEYLIPMGEHLIVTDGMVVKAGDKLIDGVISPHDVLEIKGLVEAEQFILESVQQVYRDQGVTVNDKHIEIIVKQMFKKVIILKAGGSLFLEEEVIEKRTADLENVILRKAGKEEIEYRCVIQGITKAAVNTDSFIS
;
A
#
# COMPACT_ATOMS: atom_id res chain seq x y z
N CYS A 1 -24.81 11.23 -13.15
CA CYS A 1 -24.26 12.53 -12.74
C CYS A 1 -22.74 12.42 -12.56
N TYR A 2 -22.02 13.42 -13.05
CA TYR A 2 -20.55 13.53 -12.85
C TYR A 2 -20.19 14.43 -11.66
N GLY A 3 -21.17 14.74 -10.82
CA GLY A 3 -20.99 15.51 -9.60
C GLY A 3 -20.97 17.01 -9.82
N MET A 4 -20.24 17.72 -9.01
CA MET A 4 -20.16 19.17 -8.98
C MET A 4 -19.17 19.70 -10.04
N ASP A 5 -19.56 20.73 -10.77
CA ASP A 5 -18.65 21.51 -11.61
C ASP A 5 -17.77 22.41 -10.74
N LEU A 6 -16.46 22.32 -10.94
CA LEU A 6 -15.46 23.05 -10.13
C LEU A 6 -15.45 24.56 -10.41
N SER A 7 -16.05 25.02 -11.52
CA SER A 7 -16.06 26.44 -11.90
C SER A 7 -17.17 27.23 -11.20
N ASN A 8 -18.34 26.64 -11.05
CA ASN A 8 -19.54 27.32 -10.55
C ASN A 8 -20.11 26.71 -9.27
N HIS A 9 -19.51 25.59 -8.77
CA HIS A 9 -19.95 24.83 -7.59
C HIS A 9 -21.42 24.34 -7.67
N GLN A 10 -21.92 24.11 -8.89
CA GLN A 10 -23.24 23.54 -9.15
C GLN A 10 -23.12 22.16 -9.78
N GLU A 11 -24.25 21.45 -9.89
CA GLU A 11 -24.28 20.17 -10.59
C GLU A 11 -23.93 20.36 -12.07
N VAL A 12 -23.07 19.47 -12.60
CA VAL A 12 -22.62 19.49 -14.01
C VAL A 12 -23.80 19.37 -14.94
N LEU A 13 -23.91 20.28 -15.92
CA LEU A 13 -24.96 20.32 -16.93
C LEU A 13 -24.67 19.33 -18.06
N GLU A 14 -25.77 18.90 -18.74
CA GLU A 14 -25.61 18.11 -19.96
C GLU A 14 -24.93 18.92 -21.05
N GLY A 15 -23.97 18.31 -21.75
CA GLY A 15 -23.17 18.93 -22.80
C GLY A 15 -21.80 19.45 -22.36
N GLU A 16 -21.51 19.42 -21.08
CA GLU A 16 -20.20 19.80 -20.59
C GLU A 16 -19.16 18.70 -20.83
N ALA A 17 -17.99 19.10 -21.36
CA ALA A 17 -16.92 18.19 -21.77
C ALA A 17 -16.01 17.77 -20.59
N VAL A 18 -16.60 17.22 -19.51
CA VAL A 18 -15.90 16.88 -18.27
C VAL A 18 -14.71 15.95 -18.47
N GLY A 19 -14.81 15.02 -19.43
CA GLY A 19 -13.71 14.09 -19.74
C GLY A 19 -12.52 14.80 -20.40
N VAL A 20 -12.76 15.78 -21.27
CA VAL A 20 -11.70 16.59 -21.90
C VAL A 20 -11.03 17.46 -20.86
N ILE A 21 -11.79 18.10 -19.97
CA ILE A 21 -11.28 18.93 -18.87
C ILE A 21 -10.41 18.07 -17.95
N ALA A 22 -10.86 16.88 -17.57
CA ALA A 22 -10.10 15.95 -16.76
C ALA A 22 -8.79 15.53 -17.44
N ALA A 23 -8.84 15.14 -18.72
CA ALA A 23 -7.66 14.74 -19.47
C ALA A 23 -6.63 15.86 -19.59
N GLN A 24 -7.08 17.09 -19.83
CA GLN A 24 -6.20 18.28 -19.89
C GLN A 24 -5.57 18.59 -18.53
N SER A 25 -6.35 18.53 -17.45
CA SER A 25 -5.88 18.81 -16.09
C SER A 25 -4.87 17.77 -15.58
N ILE A 26 -5.00 16.53 -16.03
CA ILE A 26 -4.06 15.43 -15.73
C ILE A 26 -2.83 15.50 -16.66
N GLY A 27 -3.02 15.87 -17.93
CA GLY A 27 -1.96 15.86 -18.94
C GLY A 27 -1.05 17.08 -18.89
N GLU A 28 -1.56 18.26 -18.53
CA GLU A 28 -0.77 19.49 -18.47
C GLU A 28 0.43 19.36 -17.51
N PRO A 29 0.26 19.00 -16.24
CA PRO A 29 1.38 18.78 -15.35
C PRO A 29 2.33 17.68 -15.83
N GLY A 30 1.81 16.69 -16.52
CA GLY A 30 2.59 15.60 -17.12
C GLY A 30 3.66 16.08 -18.07
N THR A 31 3.35 17.05 -18.92
CA THR A 31 4.32 17.64 -19.85
C THR A 31 5.43 18.38 -19.11
N GLN A 32 5.11 19.11 -18.04
CA GLN A 32 6.10 19.81 -17.20
C GLN A 32 6.99 18.83 -16.43
N LEU A 33 6.45 17.74 -15.93
CA LEU A 33 7.18 16.69 -15.22
C LEU A 33 8.20 15.98 -16.13
N THR A 34 7.83 15.67 -17.38
CA THR A 34 8.73 15.04 -18.36
C THR A 34 9.93 15.93 -18.66
N MET A 35 9.74 17.23 -18.77
CA MET A 35 10.85 18.18 -18.99
C MET A 35 11.76 18.31 -17.77
N ARG A 36 11.22 18.20 -16.54
CA ARG A 36 12.01 18.26 -15.30
C ARG A 36 12.88 17.03 -15.08
N THR A 37 12.40 15.83 -15.42
CA THR A 37 13.18 14.60 -15.28
C THR A 37 14.39 14.54 -16.20
N PHE A 38 14.36 15.19 -17.35
CA PHE A 38 15.53 15.31 -18.24
C PHE A 38 16.56 16.35 -17.77
N HIS A 39 16.15 17.35 -16.99
CA HIS A 39 17.05 18.41 -16.53
C HIS A 39 17.62 18.19 -15.14
N THR A 40 17.07 17.25 -14.36
CA THR A 40 17.51 16.98 -12.98
C THR A 40 18.29 15.66 -12.87
N GLY A 41 19.18 15.42 -13.80
CA GLY A 41 20.22 14.43 -13.60
C GLY A 41 21.19 14.95 -12.53
N GLY A 42 20.87 14.78 -11.26
CA GLY A 42 21.84 14.95 -10.20
C GLY A 42 21.49 15.86 -9.01
N VAL A 43 20.33 16.46 -8.93
CA VAL A 43 19.92 17.12 -7.68
C VAL A 43 18.52 16.63 -7.30
N ALA A 44 18.47 15.75 -6.32
CA ALA A 44 17.23 15.51 -5.60
C ALA A 44 16.72 16.86 -5.13
N SER A 45 15.59 17.31 -5.69
CA SER A 45 14.84 18.38 -5.06
C SER A 45 14.41 17.82 -3.72
N THR A 46 15.09 18.23 -2.67
CA THR A 46 14.61 18.12 -1.32
C THR A 46 13.29 18.91 -1.26
N SER A 47 12.19 18.30 -1.68
CA SER A 47 10.93 18.64 -1.05
C SER A 47 11.23 18.46 0.43
N ILE A 48 11.04 19.49 1.23
CA ILE A 48 11.10 19.38 2.69
C ILE A 48 10.09 18.31 3.01
N ALA A 49 10.56 17.09 3.21
CA ALA A 49 9.68 15.98 3.53
C ALA A 49 8.97 16.38 4.81
N GLN A 50 7.65 16.40 4.79
CA GLN A 50 6.89 16.69 6.00
C GLN A 50 7.27 15.62 7.01
N ASN A 51 7.88 16.01 8.10
CA ASN A 51 8.29 15.16 9.21
C ASN A 51 7.21 15.06 10.30
N SER A 52 6.03 15.62 10.06
CA SER A 52 4.92 15.66 11.02
C SER A 52 3.58 15.59 10.30
N ILE A 53 2.63 14.89 10.91
CA ILE A 53 1.22 14.91 10.51
C ILE A 53 0.52 15.93 11.39
N LYS A 54 -0.18 16.87 10.75
CA LYS A 54 -0.97 17.91 11.41
C LYS A 54 -2.45 17.67 11.14
N THR A 55 -3.30 17.99 12.11
CA THR A 55 -4.74 17.95 11.87
C THR A 55 -5.19 19.14 11.02
N GLU A 56 -6.13 18.88 10.12
CA GLU A 56 -6.79 19.90 9.30
C GLU A 56 -8.12 20.36 9.89
N ASN A 57 -8.54 19.74 11.00
CA ASN A 57 -9.85 20.01 11.62
C ASN A 57 -9.78 19.95 13.13
N ASP A 58 -10.69 20.69 13.76
CA ASP A 58 -10.89 20.63 15.21
C ASP A 58 -11.66 19.35 15.59
N GLY A 59 -11.28 18.71 16.69
CA GLY A 59 -12.01 17.54 17.15
C GLY A 59 -11.35 16.83 18.33
N ILE A 60 -11.88 15.65 18.63
CA ILE A 60 -11.35 14.75 19.65
C ILE A 60 -10.60 13.64 18.95
N VAL A 61 -9.43 13.32 19.47
CA VAL A 61 -8.54 12.27 18.95
C VAL A 61 -9.05 10.91 19.39
N GLU A 62 -9.24 9.99 18.43
CA GLU A 62 -9.53 8.59 18.68
C GLU A 62 -8.45 7.75 18.01
N PHE A 63 -7.90 6.76 18.75
CA PHE A 63 -6.88 5.86 18.23
C PHE A 63 -7.52 4.59 17.68
N HIS A 64 -7.11 4.20 16.49
CA HIS A 64 -7.53 2.94 15.87
C HIS A 64 -6.30 2.08 15.56
N ASP A 65 -6.25 0.89 16.15
CA ASP A 65 -5.15 -0.09 16.02
C ASP A 65 -3.76 0.48 16.36
N ILE A 66 -3.67 1.48 17.25
CA ILE A 66 -2.40 2.06 17.68
C ILE A 66 -1.87 1.31 18.90
N ARG A 67 -0.71 0.68 18.74
CA ARG A 67 0.11 0.20 19.85
C ARG A 67 1.35 1.05 19.99
N THR A 68 1.61 1.50 21.19
CA THR A 68 2.74 2.37 21.52
C THR A 68 3.69 1.72 22.49
N LEU A 69 4.95 2.05 22.37
CA LEU A 69 5.99 1.75 23.36
C LEU A 69 6.61 3.04 23.86
N LEU A 70 6.91 3.07 25.14
CA LEU A 70 7.64 4.17 25.73
C LEU A 70 9.15 3.91 25.54
N ASN A 71 9.80 4.72 24.74
CA ASN A 71 11.25 4.67 24.63
C ASN A 71 11.88 5.16 25.95
N LYS A 72 12.65 4.31 26.60
CA LYS A 72 13.26 4.59 27.91
C LYS A 72 14.34 5.67 27.85
N GLU A 73 14.97 5.89 26.70
CA GLU A 73 16.02 6.90 26.53
C GLU A 73 15.44 8.28 26.24
N THR A 74 14.46 8.39 25.35
CA THR A 74 13.86 9.67 24.96
C THR A 74 12.60 10.04 25.76
N ASN A 75 12.04 9.07 26.47
CA ASN A 75 10.78 9.20 27.21
C ASN A 75 9.60 9.63 26.32
N GLU A 76 9.60 9.19 25.06
CA GLU A 76 8.59 9.49 24.05
C GLU A 76 7.80 8.23 23.70
N LEU A 77 6.51 8.40 23.36
CA LEU A 77 5.64 7.32 22.90
C LEU A 77 5.85 7.08 21.39
N GLN A 78 6.38 5.91 21.05
CA GLN A 78 6.59 5.50 19.67
C GLN A 78 5.55 4.47 19.23
N VAL A 79 5.03 4.63 18.02
CA VAL A 79 4.08 3.70 17.39
C VAL A 79 4.83 2.50 16.84
N VAL A 80 4.42 1.28 17.22
CA VAL A 80 5.04 0.03 16.75
C VAL A 80 4.12 -0.78 15.84
N SER A 81 2.81 -0.54 15.87
CA SER A 81 1.85 -1.23 15.01
C SER A 81 1.89 -0.70 13.58
N GLN A 82 1.60 -1.59 12.62
CA GLN A 82 1.41 -1.24 11.21
C GLN A 82 -0.08 -0.96 10.95
N GLY A 83 -0.35 -0.03 10.02
CA GLY A 83 -1.73 0.31 9.65
C GLY A 83 -2.51 1.12 10.70
N SER A 84 -1.80 1.71 11.65
CA SER A 84 -2.37 2.56 12.70
C SER A 84 -3.01 3.81 12.13
N LYS A 85 -4.14 4.23 12.70
CA LYS A 85 -4.86 5.43 12.29
C LYS A 85 -5.24 6.27 13.50
N ILE A 86 -5.19 7.58 13.32
CA ILE A 86 -5.78 8.56 14.22
C ILE A 86 -7.04 9.08 13.55
N ILE A 87 -8.17 9.04 14.25
CA ILE A 87 -9.46 9.50 13.75
C ILE A 87 -9.83 10.78 14.50
N ILE A 88 -10.21 11.82 13.75
CA ILE A 88 -10.71 13.09 14.31
C ILE A 88 -12.03 13.39 13.62
N GLY A 89 -13.14 13.11 14.30
CA GLY A 89 -14.48 13.22 13.72
C GLY A 89 -14.68 12.24 12.57
N THR A 90 -14.67 12.73 11.33
CA THR A 90 -14.81 11.90 10.10
C THR A 90 -13.50 11.76 9.34
N TYR A 91 -12.41 12.35 9.81
CA TYR A 91 -11.12 12.37 9.13
C TYR A 91 -10.19 11.31 9.71
N GLU A 92 -9.55 10.55 8.83
CA GLU A 92 -8.61 9.50 9.18
C GLU A 92 -7.19 9.91 8.79
N TYR A 93 -6.27 9.84 9.75
CA TYR A 93 -4.84 10.12 9.55
C TYR A 93 -4.06 8.82 9.74
N THR A 94 -3.42 8.32 8.69
CA THR A 94 -2.59 7.11 8.78
C THR A 94 -1.27 7.44 9.46
N VAL A 95 -0.93 6.65 10.48
CA VAL A 95 0.30 6.81 11.27
C VAL A 95 1.33 5.76 10.86
N THR A 96 2.54 6.21 10.57
CA THR A 96 3.65 5.33 10.18
C THR A 96 4.29 4.69 11.41
N THR A 97 4.70 3.43 11.31
CA THR A 97 5.50 2.75 12.35
C THR A 97 6.77 3.53 12.65
N GLY A 98 7.10 3.68 13.92
CA GLY A 98 8.23 4.49 14.38
C GLY A 98 7.92 5.96 14.61
N SER A 99 6.69 6.42 14.30
CA SER A 99 6.25 7.79 14.59
C SER A 99 6.16 8.04 16.08
N ILE A 100 6.52 9.24 16.50
CA ILE A 100 6.38 9.73 17.87
C ILE A 100 5.00 10.38 17.99
N LEU A 101 4.18 9.92 18.92
CA LEU A 101 2.88 10.53 19.21
C LEU A 101 3.06 11.80 20.03
N ARG A 102 2.38 12.88 19.58
CA ARG A 102 2.34 14.16 20.30
C ARG A 102 0.98 14.44 20.92
N VAL A 103 0.02 13.55 20.75
CA VAL A 103 -1.35 13.65 21.26
C VAL A 103 -1.72 12.38 22.03
N GLU A 104 -2.66 12.50 22.94
CA GLU A 104 -3.23 11.40 23.73
C GLU A 104 -4.63 11.05 23.23
N GLU A 105 -5.04 9.82 23.49
CA GLU A 105 -6.41 9.38 23.18
C GLU A 105 -7.44 10.19 23.98
N GLY A 106 -8.46 10.71 23.29
CA GLY A 106 -9.48 11.58 23.90
C GLY A 106 -9.09 13.05 24.03
N GLN A 107 -7.88 13.44 23.60
CA GLN A 107 -7.44 14.83 23.63
C GLN A 107 -8.20 15.67 22.61
N SER A 108 -8.58 16.89 22.98
CA SER A 108 -9.14 17.87 22.04
C SER A 108 -8.01 18.60 21.32
N VAL A 109 -8.04 18.58 20.00
CA VAL A 109 -7.05 19.22 19.11
C VAL A 109 -7.72 20.26 18.22
N LYS A 110 -6.93 21.22 17.75
CA LYS A 110 -7.34 22.29 16.84
C LYS A 110 -6.64 22.14 15.49
N GLU A 111 -7.22 22.72 14.46
CA GLU A 111 -6.61 22.80 13.14
C GLU A 111 -5.15 23.31 13.23
N GLY A 112 -4.23 22.56 12.64
CA GLY A 112 -2.80 22.83 12.64
C GLY A 112 -1.99 22.20 13.77
N ASP A 113 -2.63 21.56 14.77
CA ASP A 113 -1.92 20.85 15.82
C ASP A 113 -1.18 19.62 15.27
N ILE A 114 0.01 19.35 15.82
CA ILE A 114 0.83 18.19 15.40
C ILE A 114 0.30 16.95 16.10
N LEU A 115 -0.12 15.97 15.32
CA LEU A 115 -0.58 14.67 15.81
C LEU A 115 0.60 13.72 16.04
N THR A 116 1.48 13.61 15.03
CA THR A 116 2.64 12.73 15.08
C THR A 116 3.84 13.37 14.38
N GLU A 117 5.04 12.98 14.83
CA GLU A 117 6.30 13.29 14.19
C GLU A 117 6.97 12.00 13.75
N PHE A 118 7.55 11.98 12.55
CA PHE A 118 8.24 10.81 12.01
C PHE A 118 9.44 11.20 11.16
N ASP A 119 10.38 10.26 11.03
CA ASP A 119 11.50 10.42 10.09
C ASP A 119 11.09 9.88 8.73
N PRO A 120 10.91 10.73 7.71
CA PRO A 120 10.50 10.28 6.39
C PRO A 120 11.60 9.52 5.63
N TYR A 121 12.84 9.61 6.10
CA TYR A 121 14.00 8.99 5.46
C TYR A 121 14.37 7.63 6.05
N ASN A 122 13.85 7.29 7.23
CA ASN A 122 14.17 6.06 7.91
C ASN A 122 12.93 5.40 8.52
N ILE A 123 12.69 4.15 8.16
CA ILE A 123 11.68 3.33 8.81
C ILE A 123 12.40 2.45 9.84
N PRO A 124 12.22 2.68 11.15
CA PRO A 124 12.87 1.89 12.17
C PRO A 124 12.16 0.54 12.39
N ILE A 125 12.92 -0.50 12.62
CA ILE A 125 12.44 -1.76 13.23
C ILE A 125 12.76 -1.67 14.72
N ILE A 126 11.73 -1.71 15.56
CA ILE A 126 11.81 -1.44 17.00
C ILE A 126 11.64 -2.75 17.77
N ALA A 127 12.45 -2.94 18.83
CA ALA A 127 12.33 -4.07 19.72
C ALA A 127 11.07 -3.94 20.61
N GLU A 128 10.19 -4.93 20.58
CA GLU A 128 8.98 -4.98 21.43
C GLU A 128 9.23 -5.67 22.78
N LYS A 129 10.40 -6.26 22.97
CA LYS A 129 10.77 -7.03 24.18
C LYS A 129 12.23 -6.87 24.54
N ASP A 130 12.50 -6.94 25.83
CA ASP A 130 13.86 -6.95 26.38
C ASP A 130 14.53 -8.31 26.13
N GLY A 131 15.83 -8.31 25.78
CA GLY A 131 16.57 -9.56 25.64
C GLY A 131 17.94 -9.41 25.00
N ARG A 132 18.49 -10.53 24.53
CA ARG A 132 19.76 -10.62 23.81
C ARG A 132 19.50 -10.92 22.35
N ILE A 133 20.18 -10.22 21.46
CA ILE A 133 20.09 -10.40 20.00
C ILE A 133 20.89 -11.62 19.54
N GLU A 134 20.29 -12.40 18.65
CA GLU A 134 20.94 -13.41 17.83
C GLU A 134 20.55 -13.21 16.37
N TYR A 135 21.53 -13.24 15.47
CA TYR A 135 21.30 -13.13 14.04
C TYR A 135 21.05 -14.51 13.43
N ARG A 136 20.04 -14.63 12.58
CA ARG A 136 19.81 -15.85 11.78
C ARG A 136 19.71 -15.54 10.31
N GLU A 137 20.46 -16.29 9.54
CA GLU A 137 20.48 -16.15 8.07
C GLU A 137 20.78 -14.72 7.60
N LEU A 138 21.42 -13.90 8.42
CA LEU A 138 21.73 -12.50 8.17
C LEU A 138 23.19 -12.36 7.73
N PHE A 139 23.37 -11.87 6.50
CA PHE A 139 24.68 -11.57 5.94
C PHE A 139 24.92 -10.07 6.02
N ILE A 140 26.04 -9.66 6.57
CA ILE A 140 26.34 -8.27 6.90
C ILE A 140 27.57 -7.84 6.10
N LYS A 141 27.48 -6.65 5.51
CA LYS A 141 28.60 -5.93 4.94
C LYS A 141 28.92 -4.73 5.82
N GLU A 142 30.14 -4.64 6.25
CA GLU A 142 30.65 -3.45 6.93
C GLU A 142 30.97 -2.37 5.89
N ILE A 143 30.41 -1.17 6.10
CA ILE A 143 30.67 0.01 5.30
C ILE A 143 31.28 1.05 6.22
N TYR A 144 32.51 1.47 5.92
CA TYR A 144 33.16 2.53 6.67
C TYR A 144 32.91 3.87 5.97
N ASP A 145 32.29 4.80 6.68
CA ASP A 145 32.10 6.17 6.21
C ASP A 145 33.25 7.05 6.70
N GLU A 146 34.18 7.38 5.80
CA GLU A 146 35.34 8.22 6.10
C GLU A 146 34.95 9.64 6.55
N LYS A 147 33.77 10.12 6.21
CA LYS A 147 33.34 11.50 6.50
C LYS A 147 32.88 11.65 7.96
N TYR A 148 32.31 10.60 8.52
CA TYR A 148 31.75 10.61 9.88
C TYR A 148 32.50 9.70 10.86
N ASP A 149 33.54 8.98 10.39
CA ASP A 149 34.33 8.03 11.17
C ASP A 149 33.46 6.96 11.86
N VAL A 150 32.44 6.48 11.15
CA VAL A 150 31.47 5.51 11.63
C VAL A 150 31.47 4.27 10.75
N THR A 151 31.45 3.08 11.38
CA THR A 151 31.25 1.82 10.68
C THR A 151 29.76 1.46 10.72
N GLU A 152 29.14 1.37 9.54
CA GLU A 152 27.76 0.97 9.39
C GLU A 152 27.67 -0.50 8.96
N TYR A 153 26.64 -1.20 9.44
CA TYR A 153 26.40 -2.61 9.17
C TYR A 153 25.18 -2.75 8.26
N LEU A 154 25.41 -3.15 7.01
CA LEU A 154 24.35 -3.29 6.00
C LEU A 154 23.97 -4.76 5.81
N ALA A 155 22.69 -5.09 5.88
CA ALA A 155 22.16 -6.40 5.53
C ALA A 155 22.22 -6.62 4.02
N ILE A 156 22.99 -7.61 3.55
CA ILE A 156 23.17 -7.88 2.12
C ILE A 156 22.55 -9.21 1.69
N LYS A 157 22.16 -9.32 0.42
CA LYS A 157 21.74 -10.57 -0.18
C LYS A 157 22.97 -11.40 -0.55
N PRO A 158 23.11 -12.64 -0.07
CA PRO A 158 24.23 -13.49 -0.45
C PRO A 158 24.12 -13.91 -1.93
N VAL A 159 25.28 -13.96 -2.61
CA VAL A 159 25.35 -14.26 -4.06
C VAL A 159 25.16 -15.74 -4.35
N GLU A 160 25.56 -16.64 -3.43
CA GLU A 160 25.69 -18.08 -3.67
C GLU A 160 24.73 -18.96 -2.87
N THR A 161 24.09 -18.45 -1.83
CA THR A 161 23.14 -19.20 -1.03
C THR A 161 21.71 -18.95 -1.51
N GLY A 162 20.98 -20.06 -1.76
CA GLY A 162 19.56 -19.97 -2.08
C GLY A 162 18.79 -19.23 -0.99
N ASP A 163 17.54 -19.20 -1.13
CA ASP A 163 16.49 -18.60 -0.35
C ASP A 163 16.77 -18.45 1.16
N VAL A 164 17.24 -17.28 1.56
CA VAL A 164 17.61 -16.92 2.93
C VAL A 164 16.69 -15.80 3.40
N ASN A 165 16.06 -15.96 4.55
CA ASN A 165 15.27 -14.91 5.21
C ASN A 165 16.07 -14.36 6.40
N PRO A 166 16.72 -13.21 6.24
CA PRO A 166 17.48 -12.61 7.32
C PRO A 166 16.55 -12.21 8.47
N ARG A 167 16.91 -12.65 9.67
CA ARG A 167 16.12 -12.42 10.88
C ARG A 167 16.97 -12.04 12.05
N VAL A 168 16.42 -11.21 12.92
CA VAL A 168 16.91 -10.91 14.24
C VAL A 168 15.99 -11.56 15.26
N ILE A 169 16.52 -12.39 16.13
CA ILE A 169 15.77 -13.07 17.18
C ILE A 169 16.20 -12.51 18.53
N ILE A 170 15.25 -12.23 19.38
CA ILE A 170 15.50 -11.79 20.76
C ILE A 170 15.24 -12.96 21.70
N PHE A 171 16.26 -13.28 22.53
CA PHE A 171 16.19 -14.28 23.56
C PHE A 171 16.15 -13.63 24.94
N ASN A 172 15.34 -14.18 25.84
CA ASN A 172 15.33 -13.77 27.25
C ASN A 172 16.54 -14.35 28.03
N SER A 173 16.63 -14.03 29.31
CA SER A 173 17.68 -14.54 30.21
C SER A 173 17.64 -16.07 30.42
N LYS A 174 16.60 -16.76 29.94
CA LYS A 174 16.43 -18.21 30.00
C LYS A 174 16.70 -18.90 28.67
N ASP A 175 17.27 -18.18 27.67
CA ASP A 175 17.48 -18.63 26.29
C ASP A 175 16.18 -19.10 25.59
N GLU A 176 15.03 -18.54 25.99
CA GLU A 176 13.77 -18.75 25.28
C GLU A 176 13.59 -17.62 24.24
N LYS A 177 13.13 -17.96 23.03
CA LYS A 177 12.78 -17.02 21.98
C LYS A 177 11.57 -16.20 22.41
N VAL A 178 11.74 -14.88 22.48
CA VAL A 178 10.69 -13.94 22.91
C VAL A 178 10.11 -13.18 21.72
N ALA A 179 10.94 -12.79 20.77
CA ALA A 179 10.53 -12.06 19.56
C ALA A 179 11.41 -12.42 18.36
N GLU A 180 10.87 -12.23 17.18
CA GLU A 180 11.57 -12.43 15.89
C GLU A 180 11.17 -11.35 14.91
N TYR A 181 12.18 -10.72 14.30
CA TYR A 181 12.02 -9.64 13.33
C TYR A 181 12.67 -10.01 12.01
N VAL A 182 11.95 -9.86 10.92
CA VAL A 182 12.51 -10.01 9.57
C VAL A 182 13.23 -8.73 9.20
N ILE A 183 14.48 -8.85 8.77
CA ILE A 183 15.29 -7.71 8.35
C ILE A 183 15.36 -7.69 6.83
N PRO A 184 14.85 -6.68 6.15
CA PRO A 184 14.95 -6.58 4.69
C PRO A 184 16.41 -6.35 4.26
N TYR A 185 16.74 -6.84 3.07
CA TYR A 185 18.04 -6.52 2.47
C TYR A 185 18.13 -5.01 2.21
N GLY A 186 19.29 -4.43 2.49
CA GLY A 186 19.49 -2.98 2.41
C GLY A 186 19.18 -2.24 3.72
N ALA A 187 18.75 -2.94 4.78
CA ALA A 187 18.57 -2.33 6.10
C ALA A 187 19.91 -2.14 6.81
N TYR A 188 20.06 -1.00 7.48
CA TYR A 188 21.21 -0.69 8.34
C TYR A 188 20.94 -1.21 9.73
N LEU A 189 21.84 -2.05 10.24
CA LEU A 189 21.77 -2.62 11.58
C LEU A 189 22.45 -1.67 12.58
N LEU A 190 21.77 -1.36 13.67
CA LEU A 190 22.28 -0.48 14.72
C LEU A 190 22.85 -1.27 15.90
N MET A 191 22.38 -2.50 16.12
CA MET A 191 22.80 -3.38 17.20
C MET A 191 23.65 -4.51 16.65
N LYS A 192 24.56 -5.06 17.45
CA LYS A 192 25.43 -6.20 17.09
C LYS A 192 24.86 -7.50 17.62
N GLU A 193 25.31 -8.60 17.03
CA GLU A 193 25.01 -9.93 17.56
C GLU A 193 25.54 -10.09 18.99
N GLY A 194 24.66 -10.52 19.90
CA GLY A 194 24.99 -10.67 21.32
C GLY A 194 24.65 -9.45 22.19
N ASP A 195 24.33 -8.30 21.61
CA ASP A 195 23.98 -7.11 22.37
C ASP A 195 22.67 -7.31 23.15
N LYS A 196 22.56 -6.61 24.26
CA LYS A 196 21.33 -6.53 25.05
C LYS A 196 20.48 -5.39 24.51
N VAL A 197 19.23 -5.66 24.28
CA VAL A 197 18.22 -4.68 23.84
C VAL A 197 17.12 -4.56 24.85
N TYR A 198 16.54 -3.37 24.91
CA TYR A 198 15.40 -3.04 25.73
C TYR A 198 14.20 -2.74 24.84
N GLU A 199 13.02 -2.83 25.43
CA GLU A 199 11.78 -2.44 24.78
C GLU A 199 11.84 -0.97 24.33
N GLY A 200 11.59 -0.71 23.02
CA GLY A 200 11.71 0.61 22.42
C GLY A 200 13.04 0.88 21.69
N ASP A 201 14.05 0.00 21.81
CA ASP A 201 15.32 0.19 21.09
C ASP A 201 15.16 -0.09 19.59
N ILE A 202 15.89 0.67 18.77
CA ILE A 202 15.87 0.50 17.32
C ILE A 202 16.89 -0.57 16.93
N LEU A 203 16.40 -1.69 16.39
CA LEU A 203 17.25 -2.81 15.93
C LEU A 203 17.90 -2.49 14.58
N SER A 204 17.12 -1.97 13.66
CA SER A 204 17.60 -1.60 12.33
C SER A 204 16.81 -0.42 11.76
N LYS A 205 17.43 0.27 10.80
CA LYS A 205 16.77 1.32 10.01
C LYS A 205 16.70 0.88 8.56
N ILE A 206 15.52 0.94 8.01
CA ILE A 206 15.29 0.78 6.57
C ILE A 206 15.31 2.18 5.99
N ILE A 207 16.26 2.45 5.11
CA ILE A 207 16.20 3.65 4.28
C ILE A 207 15.28 3.29 3.12
N PRO A 208 14.06 3.86 3.02
CA PRO A 208 13.26 3.67 1.84
C PRO A 208 14.14 4.10 0.66
N GLU A 209 14.42 3.19 -0.27
CA GLU A 209 15.16 3.55 -1.48
C GLU A 209 14.31 4.57 -2.25
N THR A 210 14.40 5.82 -1.86
CA THR A 210 13.83 6.96 -2.58
C THR A 210 14.65 7.26 -3.82
N SER A 211 15.53 6.35 -4.21
CA SER A 211 16.36 6.69 -5.34
C SER A 211 17.00 5.50 -6.02
N GLY A 212 16.68 5.40 -7.21
CA GLY A 212 17.75 5.42 -8.20
C GLY A 212 18.15 4.11 -8.80
N THR A 213 17.57 2.94 -8.46
CA THR A 213 17.86 1.76 -9.30
C THR A 213 16.71 0.76 -9.47
N LYS A 214 15.64 0.86 -8.69
CA LYS A 214 14.47 -0.01 -8.90
C LYS A 214 13.29 0.64 -9.61
N ASP A 215 13.26 1.96 -9.75
CA ASP A 215 12.09 2.59 -10.37
C ASP A 215 12.44 3.68 -11.39
N ILE A 216 12.84 3.24 -12.58
CA ILE A 216 12.67 4.00 -13.82
C ILE A 216 11.16 4.22 -14.11
N THR A 217 10.27 3.59 -13.35
CA THR A 217 8.80 3.67 -13.45
C THR A 217 8.16 4.60 -12.41
N GLY A 218 8.91 5.36 -11.65
CA GLY A 218 8.40 6.46 -10.82
C GLY A 218 7.87 7.62 -11.67
N GLY A 219 6.96 8.40 -11.13
CA GLY A 219 6.40 9.57 -11.81
C GLY A 219 5.38 9.21 -12.90
N LEU A 220 5.44 9.89 -14.06
CA LEU A 220 4.48 9.72 -15.16
C LEU A 220 4.31 8.29 -15.69
N PRO A 221 5.37 7.47 -15.87
CA PRO A 221 5.21 6.08 -16.27
C PRO A 221 4.33 5.29 -15.30
N ARG A 222 4.39 5.56 -13.98
CA ARG A 222 3.53 4.91 -12.99
C ARG A 222 2.08 5.34 -13.13
N VAL A 223 1.81 6.62 -13.39
CA VAL A 223 0.44 7.10 -13.66
C VAL A 223 -0.14 6.42 -14.91
N ALA A 224 0.65 6.31 -15.98
CA ALA A 224 0.23 5.61 -17.19
C ALA A 224 -0.03 4.11 -16.94
N GLU A 225 0.80 3.45 -16.13
CA GLU A 225 0.61 2.05 -15.73
C GLU A 225 -0.70 1.85 -14.94
N LEU A 226 -1.01 2.76 -14.00
CA LEU A 226 -2.24 2.73 -13.21
C LEU A 226 -3.48 2.95 -14.09
N PHE A 227 -3.49 3.97 -14.96
CA PHE A 227 -4.62 4.23 -15.85
C PHE A 227 -4.80 3.16 -16.94
N GLU A 228 -3.75 2.49 -17.36
CA GLU A 228 -3.84 1.34 -18.28
C GLU A 228 -4.14 0.03 -17.54
N ALA A 229 -4.29 0.06 -16.22
CA ALA A 229 -4.51 -1.11 -15.37
C ALA A 229 -3.54 -2.26 -15.68
N ARG A 230 -2.27 -1.95 -15.91
CA ARG A 230 -1.23 -2.94 -16.22
C ARG A 230 -0.82 -3.67 -14.95
N ASN A 231 -0.50 -4.95 -15.08
CA ASN A 231 0.12 -5.68 -13.99
C ASN A 231 1.55 -5.16 -13.77
N PRO A 232 1.89 -4.71 -12.56
CA PRO A 232 3.22 -4.19 -12.28
C PRO A 232 4.28 -5.30 -12.34
N LYS A 233 5.51 -4.91 -12.69
CA LYS A 233 6.68 -5.78 -12.52
C LYS A 233 7.00 -5.86 -11.02
N GLY A 234 7.23 -7.06 -10.50
CA GLY A 234 7.43 -7.24 -9.05
C GLY A 234 6.13 -7.05 -8.26
N LYS A 235 5.05 -7.69 -8.74
CA LYS A 235 3.73 -7.67 -8.11
C LYS A 235 3.77 -8.27 -6.71
N ALA A 236 3.25 -7.56 -5.71
CA ALA A 236 3.02 -8.10 -4.37
C ALA A 236 1.96 -9.21 -4.40
N ILE A 237 2.10 -10.20 -3.53
CA ILE A 237 1.06 -11.21 -3.27
C ILE A 237 0.29 -10.74 -2.04
N LEU A 238 -1.02 -10.58 -2.19
CA LEU A 238 -1.91 -10.14 -1.12
C LEU A 238 -2.66 -11.34 -0.52
N THR A 239 -2.98 -11.24 0.77
CA THR A 239 -3.87 -12.20 1.43
C THR A 239 -5.31 -12.02 0.96
N GLN A 240 -6.03 -13.12 0.76
CA GLN A 240 -7.45 -13.09 0.37
C GLN A 240 -8.39 -13.24 1.58
N ILE A 241 -7.87 -13.66 2.72
CA ILE A 241 -8.65 -13.92 3.92
C ILE A 241 -7.94 -13.37 5.16
N ASP A 242 -8.70 -13.05 6.18
CA ASP A 242 -8.18 -12.74 7.50
C ASP A 242 -7.71 -14.03 8.17
N GLY A 243 -6.49 -14.03 8.68
CA GLY A 243 -5.98 -15.28 9.22
C GLY A 243 -4.61 -15.20 9.86
N LYS A 244 -4.16 -16.36 10.33
CA LYS A 244 -2.83 -16.55 10.87
C LYS A 244 -1.92 -17.20 9.83
N VAL A 245 -0.74 -16.65 9.65
CA VAL A 245 0.27 -17.12 8.70
C VAL A 245 0.97 -18.35 9.26
N GLU A 246 1.08 -19.40 8.46
CA GLU A 246 1.89 -20.61 8.74
C GLU A 246 2.89 -20.77 7.58
N ILE A 247 4.19 -20.62 7.88
CA ILE A 247 5.25 -20.82 6.90
C ILE A 247 5.64 -22.29 6.91
N THR A 248 5.16 -23.03 5.91
CA THR A 248 5.55 -24.43 5.73
C THR A 248 6.92 -24.50 5.07
N GLY A 249 7.89 -25.20 5.67
CA GLY A 249 9.18 -25.47 5.05
C GLY A 249 9.11 -26.31 3.76
N LYS A 250 7.89 -26.64 3.28
CA LYS A 250 7.66 -27.44 2.07
C LYS A 250 7.80 -26.56 0.82
N LYS A 251 8.45 -27.13 -0.18
CA LYS A 251 8.64 -26.49 -1.49
C LYS A 251 7.82 -27.23 -2.55
N LYS A 252 7.13 -26.51 -3.41
CA LYS A 252 6.36 -27.05 -4.53
C LYS A 252 6.84 -26.39 -5.82
N LYS A 253 7.36 -27.16 -6.73
CA LYS A 253 7.90 -26.67 -8.02
C LYS A 253 8.90 -25.50 -7.89
N GLY A 254 9.77 -25.53 -6.87
CA GLY A 254 10.74 -24.44 -6.64
C GLY A 254 10.13 -23.17 -6.01
N GLN A 255 8.89 -23.22 -5.53
CA GLN A 255 8.22 -22.12 -4.84
C GLN A 255 8.03 -22.48 -3.36
N ARG A 256 8.06 -21.46 -2.50
CA ARG A 256 7.78 -21.57 -1.06
C ARG A 256 6.26 -21.56 -0.85
N ILE A 257 5.76 -22.40 0.04
CA ILE A 257 4.34 -22.47 0.39
C ILE A 257 4.11 -21.72 1.69
N ILE A 258 3.20 -20.75 1.66
CA ILE A 258 2.65 -20.09 2.83
C ILE A 258 1.18 -20.44 2.93
N LEU A 259 0.75 -20.85 4.11
CA LEU A 259 -0.65 -21.09 4.40
C LEU A 259 -1.17 -19.93 5.26
N VAL A 260 -2.33 -19.43 4.92
CA VAL A 260 -3.08 -18.51 5.79
C VAL A 260 -4.34 -19.24 6.24
N ARG A 261 -4.44 -19.45 7.55
CA ARG A 261 -5.57 -20.10 8.20
C ARG A 261 -6.51 -19.06 8.77
N SER A 262 -7.77 -19.10 8.39
CA SER A 262 -8.77 -18.16 8.91
C SER A 262 -8.87 -18.21 10.43
N ILE A 263 -9.09 -17.04 11.03
CA ILE A 263 -9.34 -16.91 12.48
C ILE A 263 -10.76 -17.34 12.82
N GLU A 264 -11.73 -17.05 11.95
CA GLU A 264 -13.14 -17.36 12.17
C GLU A 264 -13.44 -18.83 11.97
N ASP A 265 -12.86 -19.44 10.93
CA ASP A 265 -13.08 -20.85 10.60
C ASP A 265 -11.73 -21.53 10.29
N SER A 266 -11.28 -22.36 11.25
CA SER A 266 -9.99 -23.07 11.15
C SER A 266 -9.92 -24.08 9.98
N GLU A 267 -11.05 -24.45 9.37
CA GLU A 267 -11.08 -25.33 8.19
C GLU A 267 -10.72 -24.58 6.91
N ILE A 268 -10.91 -23.27 6.88
CA ILE A 268 -10.58 -22.44 5.72
C ILE A 268 -9.08 -22.13 5.74
N VAL A 269 -8.35 -22.74 4.80
CA VAL A 269 -6.91 -22.54 4.61
C VAL A 269 -6.65 -22.16 3.17
N LYS A 270 -5.98 -21.02 2.95
CA LYS A 270 -5.51 -20.58 1.63
C LYS A 270 -4.03 -20.84 1.49
N GLU A 271 -3.64 -21.46 0.37
CA GLU A 271 -2.24 -21.73 0.00
C GLU A 271 -1.73 -20.64 -0.96
N TYR A 272 -0.62 -20.02 -0.60
CA TYR A 272 0.08 -19.03 -1.43
C TYR A 272 1.43 -19.57 -1.85
N LEU A 273 1.68 -19.56 -3.17
CA LEU A 273 2.93 -20.01 -3.77
C LEU A 273 3.83 -18.80 -4.03
N ILE A 274 4.91 -18.68 -3.28
CA ILE A 274 5.85 -17.56 -3.37
C ILE A 274 7.11 -17.99 -4.12
N PRO A 275 7.51 -17.26 -5.18
CA PRO A 275 8.75 -17.53 -5.90
C PRO A 275 9.95 -17.47 -4.96
N MET A 276 10.94 -18.33 -5.22
CA MET A 276 12.22 -18.29 -4.50
C MET A 276 12.94 -16.98 -4.81
N GLY A 277 13.45 -16.33 -3.75
CA GLY A 277 14.18 -15.07 -3.85
C GLY A 277 13.34 -13.82 -3.65
N GLU A 278 12.02 -13.94 -3.50
CA GLU A 278 11.17 -12.83 -3.05
C GLU A 278 11.27 -12.65 -1.54
N HIS A 279 11.30 -11.40 -1.11
CA HIS A 279 11.40 -11.08 0.33
C HIS A 279 10.02 -11.19 1.00
N LEU A 280 9.95 -12.00 2.08
CA LEU A 280 8.75 -12.12 2.90
C LEU A 280 8.67 -10.95 3.88
N ILE A 281 7.51 -10.31 3.95
CA ILE A 281 7.20 -9.28 4.95
C ILE A 281 6.62 -9.92 6.22
N VAL A 282 6.01 -11.10 6.07
CA VAL A 282 5.30 -11.79 7.15
C VAL A 282 6.17 -12.83 7.84
N THR A 283 5.94 -13.02 9.13
CA THR A 283 6.58 -14.06 9.97
C THR A 283 5.60 -15.19 10.26
N ASP A 284 6.16 -16.35 10.66
CA ASP A 284 5.34 -17.49 11.08
C ASP A 284 4.54 -17.12 12.34
N GLY A 285 3.23 -17.40 12.29
CA GLY A 285 2.33 -17.06 13.38
C GLY A 285 1.77 -15.65 13.39
N MET A 286 2.18 -14.76 12.45
CA MET A 286 1.65 -13.42 12.33
C MET A 286 0.18 -13.43 11.91
N VAL A 287 -0.62 -12.51 12.47
CA VAL A 287 -2.02 -12.31 12.07
C VAL A 287 -2.05 -11.28 10.96
N VAL A 288 -2.73 -11.61 9.86
CA VAL A 288 -2.88 -10.76 8.68
C VAL A 288 -4.35 -10.56 8.35
N LYS A 289 -4.67 -9.40 7.77
CA LYS A 289 -6.01 -9.08 7.26
C LYS A 289 -6.07 -9.28 5.74
N ALA A 290 -7.26 -9.48 5.19
CA ALA A 290 -7.47 -9.56 3.75
C ALA A 290 -6.95 -8.27 3.05
N GLY A 291 -6.07 -8.46 2.08
CA GLY A 291 -5.40 -7.37 1.38
C GLY A 291 -4.04 -6.96 1.92
N ASP A 292 -3.54 -7.62 2.99
CA ASP A 292 -2.16 -7.40 3.47
C ASP A 292 -1.15 -8.07 2.53
N LYS A 293 0.05 -7.48 2.44
CA LYS A 293 1.13 -8.02 1.63
C LYS A 293 1.84 -9.17 2.33
N LEU A 294 2.02 -10.29 1.63
CA LEU A 294 2.87 -11.40 2.06
C LEU A 294 4.33 -11.19 1.65
N ILE A 295 4.55 -10.58 0.48
CA ILE A 295 5.87 -10.27 -0.07
C ILE A 295 5.98 -8.80 -0.39
N ASP A 296 7.22 -8.31 -0.42
CA ASP A 296 7.49 -6.96 -0.90
C ASP A 296 7.18 -6.84 -2.39
N GLY A 297 6.60 -5.73 -2.78
CA GLY A 297 6.22 -5.49 -4.16
C GLY A 297 5.13 -4.43 -4.32
N VAL A 298 4.81 -4.18 -5.57
CA VAL A 298 3.79 -3.21 -5.97
C VAL A 298 2.42 -3.86 -5.97
N ILE A 299 1.44 -3.22 -5.34
CA ILE A 299 0.05 -3.70 -5.33
C ILE A 299 -0.57 -3.50 -6.73
N SER A 300 -1.24 -4.55 -7.22
CA SER A 300 -2.01 -4.49 -8.46
C SER A 300 -3.44 -4.02 -8.19
N PRO A 301 -3.99 -3.06 -8.96
CA PRO A 301 -5.39 -2.66 -8.85
C PRO A 301 -6.38 -3.83 -9.03
N HIS A 302 -6.01 -4.83 -9.84
CA HIS A 302 -6.83 -6.03 -10.04
C HIS A 302 -7.01 -6.84 -8.76
N ASP A 303 -5.95 -6.98 -7.96
CA ASP A 303 -6.03 -7.75 -6.71
C ASP A 303 -6.84 -7.00 -5.66
N VAL A 304 -6.71 -5.66 -5.60
CA VAL A 304 -7.53 -4.85 -4.71
C VAL A 304 -9.01 -5.00 -5.08
N LEU A 305 -9.34 -4.97 -6.38
CA LEU A 305 -10.71 -5.18 -6.85
C LEU A 305 -11.27 -6.56 -6.47
N GLU A 306 -10.43 -7.61 -6.58
CA GLU A 306 -10.84 -8.98 -6.27
C GLU A 306 -11.03 -9.21 -4.77
N ILE A 307 -10.15 -8.63 -3.94
CA ILE A 307 -10.10 -8.88 -2.49
C ILE A 307 -10.98 -7.91 -1.71
N LYS A 308 -10.84 -6.61 -1.98
CA LYS A 308 -11.49 -5.54 -1.21
C LYS A 308 -12.75 -4.97 -1.87
N GLY A 309 -12.94 -5.25 -3.16
CA GLY A 309 -14.12 -4.80 -3.91
C GLY A 309 -13.92 -3.49 -4.67
N LEU A 310 -15.05 -3.01 -5.26
CA LEU A 310 -15.03 -1.91 -6.22
C LEU A 310 -14.59 -0.57 -5.60
N VAL A 311 -15.19 -0.19 -4.47
CA VAL A 311 -14.96 1.13 -3.85
C VAL A 311 -13.52 1.30 -3.41
N GLU A 312 -12.96 0.27 -2.77
CA GLU A 312 -11.57 0.27 -2.33
C GLU A 312 -10.59 0.30 -3.53
N ALA A 313 -10.94 -0.37 -4.63
CA ALA A 313 -10.11 -0.34 -5.83
C ALA A 313 -10.12 1.04 -6.52
N GLU A 314 -11.28 1.71 -6.57
CA GLU A 314 -11.42 3.07 -7.07
C GLU A 314 -10.58 4.05 -6.23
N GLN A 315 -10.71 3.96 -4.91
CA GLN A 315 -9.95 4.80 -3.98
C GLN A 315 -8.44 4.52 -4.07
N PHE A 316 -8.03 3.24 -4.15
CA PHE A 316 -6.63 2.88 -4.31
C PHE A 316 -5.99 3.52 -5.54
N ILE A 317 -6.69 3.52 -6.69
CA ILE A 317 -6.17 4.16 -7.91
C ILE A 317 -6.10 5.68 -7.73
N LEU A 318 -7.15 6.30 -7.16
CA LEU A 318 -7.18 7.73 -6.88
C LEU A 318 -5.98 8.15 -6.02
N GLU A 319 -5.79 7.50 -4.88
CA GLU A 319 -4.71 7.80 -3.94
C GLU A 319 -3.33 7.54 -4.55
N SER A 320 -3.17 6.41 -5.27
CA SER A 320 -1.90 6.09 -5.93
C SER A 320 -1.51 7.10 -7.00
N VAL A 321 -2.46 7.60 -7.77
CA VAL A 321 -2.22 8.64 -8.79
C VAL A 321 -1.92 9.99 -8.12
N GLN A 322 -2.72 10.38 -7.12
CA GLN A 322 -2.51 11.61 -6.36
C GLN A 322 -1.15 11.64 -5.68
N GLN A 323 -0.71 10.50 -5.12
CA GLN A 323 0.60 10.41 -4.49
C GLN A 323 1.72 10.76 -5.47
N VAL A 324 1.67 10.22 -6.70
CA VAL A 324 2.66 10.53 -7.73
C VAL A 324 2.69 12.02 -8.06
N TYR A 325 1.54 12.69 -8.14
CA TYR A 325 1.49 14.13 -8.41
C TYR A 325 1.98 14.95 -7.21
N ARG A 326 1.59 14.59 -6.00
CA ARG A 326 2.06 15.24 -4.75
C ARG A 326 3.58 15.13 -4.59
N ASP A 327 4.15 13.97 -4.87
CA ASP A 327 5.61 13.72 -4.81
C ASP A 327 6.38 14.64 -5.78
N GLN A 328 5.72 15.10 -6.85
CA GLN A 328 6.28 16.05 -7.81
C GLN A 328 5.90 17.52 -7.49
N GLY A 329 5.21 17.78 -6.37
CA GLY A 329 4.78 19.11 -5.95
C GLY A 329 3.65 19.69 -6.80
N VAL A 330 2.87 18.84 -7.47
CA VAL A 330 1.74 19.23 -8.31
C VAL A 330 0.44 18.85 -7.60
N THR A 331 -0.50 19.79 -7.56
CA THR A 331 -1.85 19.55 -7.03
C THR A 331 -2.85 19.40 -8.17
N VAL A 332 -3.52 18.26 -8.23
CA VAL A 332 -4.62 17.98 -9.16
C VAL A 332 -5.86 17.71 -8.34
N ASN A 333 -7.01 18.29 -8.71
CA ASN A 333 -8.24 18.01 -8.00
C ASN A 333 -8.69 16.56 -8.24
N ASP A 334 -9.11 15.87 -7.18
CA ASP A 334 -9.53 14.46 -7.19
C ASP A 334 -10.63 14.19 -8.23
N LYS A 335 -11.52 15.15 -8.43
CA LYS A 335 -12.61 15.08 -9.42
C LYS A 335 -12.16 14.66 -10.82
N HIS A 336 -11.00 15.16 -11.27
CA HIS A 336 -10.47 14.85 -12.59
C HIS A 336 -10.05 13.39 -12.69
N ILE A 337 -9.43 12.87 -11.62
CA ILE A 337 -8.99 11.47 -11.53
C ILE A 337 -10.22 10.55 -11.39
N GLU A 338 -11.19 10.92 -10.54
CA GLU A 338 -12.44 10.18 -10.34
C GLU A 338 -13.23 9.97 -11.63
N ILE A 339 -13.27 10.99 -12.52
CA ILE A 339 -13.93 10.89 -13.82
C ILE A 339 -13.30 9.81 -14.68
N ILE A 340 -11.95 9.72 -14.68
CA ILE A 340 -11.22 8.70 -15.43
C ILE A 340 -11.43 7.31 -14.80
N VAL A 341 -11.28 7.20 -13.50
CA VAL A 341 -11.45 5.95 -12.74
C VAL A 341 -12.86 5.39 -12.95
N LYS A 342 -13.89 6.23 -12.92
CA LYS A 342 -15.28 5.83 -13.22
C LYS A 342 -15.41 5.16 -14.60
N GLN A 343 -14.68 5.63 -15.62
CA GLN A 343 -14.70 4.99 -16.95
C GLN A 343 -13.98 3.65 -16.96
N MET A 344 -12.92 3.49 -16.15
CA MET A 344 -12.17 2.25 -16.03
C MET A 344 -13.01 1.12 -15.42
N PHE A 345 -13.94 1.43 -14.53
CA PHE A 345 -14.84 0.46 -13.86
C PHE A 345 -16.25 0.40 -14.45
N LYS A 346 -16.47 0.98 -15.63
CA LYS A 346 -17.79 1.04 -16.27
C LYS A 346 -18.33 -0.34 -16.68
N LYS A 347 -17.47 -1.30 -16.97
CA LYS A 347 -17.83 -2.62 -17.54
C LYS A 347 -17.81 -3.73 -16.47
N VAL A 348 -18.67 -4.73 -16.69
CA VAL A 348 -18.77 -5.95 -15.89
C VAL A 348 -18.76 -7.18 -16.79
N ILE A 349 -18.32 -8.31 -16.27
CA ILE A 349 -18.38 -9.63 -16.93
C ILE A 349 -19.52 -10.41 -16.30
N ILE A 350 -20.39 -10.96 -17.12
CA ILE A 350 -21.48 -11.82 -16.71
C ILE A 350 -20.92 -13.17 -16.29
N LEU A 351 -21.22 -13.60 -15.07
CA LEU A 351 -20.89 -14.92 -14.55
C LEU A 351 -22.01 -15.93 -14.82
N LYS A 352 -23.27 -15.50 -14.58
CA LYS A 352 -24.47 -16.24 -14.89
C LYS A 352 -25.51 -15.32 -15.52
N ALA A 353 -26.05 -15.74 -16.64
CA ALA A 353 -27.02 -14.93 -17.41
C ALA A 353 -28.40 -14.87 -16.74
N GLY A 354 -28.75 -15.78 -15.82
CA GLY A 354 -30.06 -15.85 -15.20
C GLY A 354 -31.19 -15.95 -16.22
N GLY A 355 -32.22 -15.11 -16.06
CA GLY A 355 -33.36 -15.04 -16.98
C GLY A 355 -33.18 -14.05 -18.14
N SER A 356 -31.98 -13.50 -18.35
CA SER A 356 -31.69 -12.52 -19.40
C SER A 356 -31.35 -13.16 -20.76
N LEU A 357 -31.17 -12.31 -21.79
CA LEU A 357 -30.73 -12.73 -23.12
C LEU A 357 -29.21 -12.64 -23.33
N PHE A 358 -28.47 -12.19 -22.30
CA PHE A 358 -27.02 -12.07 -22.38
C PHE A 358 -26.34 -13.43 -22.33
N LEU A 359 -25.07 -13.46 -22.78
CA LEU A 359 -24.25 -14.65 -22.74
C LEU A 359 -23.34 -14.65 -21.50
N GLU A 360 -22.99 -15.83 -21.02
CA GLU A 360 -21.94 -15.99 -20.01
C GLU A 360 -20.60 -15.51 -20.57
N GLU A 361 -19.78 -14.89 -19.73
CA GLU A 361 -18.50 -14.23 -20.09
C GLU A 361 -18.65 -12.98 -20.98
N GLU A 362 -19.86 -12.54 -21.29
CA GLU A 362 -20.08 -11.29 -22.02
C GLU A 362 -19.72 -10.07 -21.19
N VAL A 363 -19.08 -9.08 -21.83
CA VAL A 363 -18.68 -7.82 -21.20
C VAL A 363 -19.67 -6.73 -21.52
N ILE A 364 -20.46 -6.33 -20.54
CA ILE A 364 -21.51 -5.31 -20.69
C ILE A 364 -21.26 -4.12 -19.75
N GLU A 365 -22.02 -3.05 -19.93
CA GLU A 365 -21.99 -1.94 -18.98
C GLU A 365 -22.69 -2.32 -17.68
N LYS A 366 -22.10 -1.96 -16.54
CA LYS A 366 -22.69 -2.20 -15.21
C LYS A 366 -24.12 -1.66 -15.12
N ARG A 367 -24.35 -0.44 -15.64
CA ARG A 367 -25.68 0.18 -15.65
C ARG A 367 -26.70 -0.66 -16.41
N THR A 368 -26.30 -1.26 -17.53
CA THR A 368 -27.19 -2.13 -18.34
C THR A 368 -27.52 -3.41 -17.56
N ALA A 369 -26.54 -4.03 -16.92
CA ALA A 369 -26.77 -5.20 -16.05
C ALA A 369 -27.72 -4.88 -14.89
N ASP A 370 -27.51 -3.74 -14.23
CA ASP A 370 -28.36 -3.31 -13.10
C ASP A 370 -29.82 -3.03 -13.54
N LEU A 371 -30.02 -2.38 -14.71
CA LEU A 371 -31.33 -2.13 -15.26
C LEU A 371 -32.06 -3.44 -15.64
N GLU A 372 -31.33 -4.37 -16.26
CA GLU A 372 -31.92 -5.69 -16.61
C GLU A 372 -32.25 -6.47 -15.34
N ASN A 373 -31.43 -6.44 -14.30
CA ASN A 373 -31.74 -7.07 -13.01
C ASN A 373 -33.01 -6.50 -12.37
N VAL A 374 -33.25 -5.20 -12.48
CA VAL A 374 -34.51 -4.60 -12.03
C VAL A 374 -35.72 -5.16 -12.81
N ILE A 375 -35.57 -5.37 -14.12
CA ILE A 375 -36.63 -5.94 -14.97
C ILE A 375 -36.89 -7.41 -14.62
N LEU A 376 -35.80 -8.20 -14.50
CA LEU A 376 -35.84 -9.62 -14.13
C LEU A 376 -36.48 -9.83 -12.76
N ARG A 377 -36.12 -9.02 -11.78
CA ARG A 377 -36.71 -9.04 -10.44
C ARG A 377 -38.20 -8.78 -10.45
N LYS A 378 -38.66 -7.80 -11.25
CA LYS A 378 -40.09 -7.54 -11.43
C LYS A 378 -40.83 -8.67 -12.16
N ALA A 379 -40.15 -9.40 -13.03
CA ALA A 379 -40.68 -10.56 -13.75
C ALA A 379 -40.59 -11.87 -12.94
N GLY A 380 -40.02 -11.88 -11.75
CA GLY A 380 -39.81 -13.08 -10.90
C GLY A 380 -38.84 -14.08 -11.52
N LYS A 381 -37.91 -13.63 -12.34
CA LYS A 381 -36.85 -14.45 -12.94
C LYS A 381 -35.54 -14.30 -12.16
N GLU A 382 -34.61 -15.24 -12.37
CA GLU A 382 -33.27 -15.17 -11.80
C GLU A 382 -32.51 -13.94 -12.32
N GLU A 383 -31.83 -13.25 -11.41
CA GLU A 383 -31.02 -12.07 -11.71
C GLU A 383 -29.69 -12.48 -12.37
N ILE A 384 -29.07 -11.55 -13.08
CA ILE A 384 -27.75 -11.70 -13.65
C ILE A 384 -26.71 -11.61 -12.53
N GLU A 385 -25.85 -12.62 -12.39
CA GLU A 385 -24.66 -12.55 -11.57
C GLU A 385 -23.50 -12.01 -12.41
N TYR A 386 -22.86 -10.93 -11.98
CA TYR A 386 -21.76 -10.33 -12.69
C TYR A 386 -20.58 -10.00 -11.74
N ARG A 387 -19.40 -9.90 -12.32
CA ARG A 387 -18.17 -9.44 -11.65
C ARG A 387 -17.70 -8.13 -12.26
N CYS A 388 -17.38 -7.14 -11.40
CA CYS A 388 -16.74 -5.91 -11.85
C CYS A 388 -15.35 -6.20 -12.41
N VAL A 389 -14.99 -5.50 -13.47
CA VAL A 389 -13.66 -5.59 -14.08
C VAL A 389 -13.08 -4.20 -14.27
N ILE A 390 -11.77 -4.12 -14.11
CA ILE A 390 -11.04 -2.90 -14.41
C ILE A 390 -10.52 -2.98 -15.85
N GLN A 391 -10.71 -1.92 -16.60
CA GLN A 391 -10.18 -1.77 -17.96
C GLN A 391 -9.26 -0.57 -18.02
N GLY A 392 -8.12 -0.71 -18.72
CA GLY A 392 -7.28 0.43 -19.05
C GLY A 392 -8.04 1.47 -19.88
N ILE A 393 -7.66 2.74 -19.73
CA ILE A 393 -8.36 3.85 -20.41
C ILE A 393 -8.38 3.70 -21.92
N THR A 394 -7.31 3.22 -22.54
CA THR A 394 -7.26 2.95 -23.99
C THR A 394 -8.32 1.93 -24.39
N LYS A 395 -8.45 0.82 -23.67
CA LYS A 395 -9.45 -0.21 -23.94
C LYS A 395 -10.87 0.30 -23.65
N ALA A 396 -11.03 1.07 -22.56
CA ALA A 396 -12.32 1.67 -22.21
C ALA A 396 -12.78 2.66 -23.29
N ALA A 397 -11.87 3.46 -23.86
CA ALA A 397 -12.18 4.41 -24.93
C ALA A 397 -12.64 3.71 -26.23
N VAL A 398 -11.98 2.62 -26.61
CA VAL A 398 -12.34 1.86 -27.83
C VAL A 398 -13.68 1.14 -27.67
N ASN A 399 -14.03 0.71 -26.46
CA ASN A 399 -15.25 -0.02 -26.16
C ASN A 399 -16.45 0.90 -25.81
N THR A 400 -16.44 2.15 -26.22
CA THR A 400 -17.58 3.06 -26.08
C THR A 400 -18.49 3.00 -27.29
N ASP A 401 -19.79 3.21 -27.08
CA ASP A 401 -20.79 3.26 -28.17
C ASP A 401 -20.81 4.61 -28.92
N SER A 402 -19.74 5.42 -28.73
CA SER A 402 -19.61 6.71 -29.41
C SER A 402 -19.06 6.54 -30.82
N PHE A 403 -19.67 7.19 -31.78
CA PHE A 403 -19.24 7.18 -33.19
C PHE A 403 -17.91 7.93 -33.41
N ILE A 404 -17.40 8.66 -32.39
CA ILE A 404 -16.16 9.43 -32.45
C ILE A 404 -14.96 8.60 -31.97
N SER A 405 -15.21 7.51 -31.24
CA SER A 405 -14.15 6.64 -30.68
C SER A 405 -13.60 5.63 -31.66
#